data_02063e62471bc3f624a3d13e2757b165
#
_entry.id   02063e62471bc3f624a3d13e2757b165
#
_cell.length_a   1.000
_cell.length_b   1.000
_cell.length_c   1.000
_cell.angle_alpha   90.00
_cell.angle_beta   90.00
_cell.angle_gamma   90.00
#
_symmetry.space_group_name_H-M   'P 1'
#
loop_
_entity.id
_entity.type
_entity.pdbx_description
1 polymer ?
#
loop_
_entity_poly.entity_id
_entity_poly.type
_entity_poly.pdbx_seq_one_letter_code
_entity_poly.pdbx_strand_id
1 'polypeptide(L)'
;LQLVNMRNQLTLSLLNLAQMLELPGADDFAVAVPAITVRDEAVDGNPAAIFEIAEKTRPEILSAEYKLKSAEYDLAIAKGNRSPRLSLGASMSTGYSDKRLKPVTFESYPFREQVSDNLNYGLGFSLNIPIFNGWQVNTGIKNSRLGIENSKYTLENTKKQLYKNIQQAYTDAAGALKKFNASQKAVTSMEEAFRYAEQKLGVGMVTA
;
A
#
# COMPACT_ATOMS: atom_id res chain seq x y z
N LEU A 1 -40.05 8.80 9.69
CA LEU A 1 -38.77 9.50 9.37
C LEU A 1 -37.56 8.53 9.38
N GLN A 2 -37.39 7.71 10.44
CA GLN A 2 -36.27 6.74 10.54
C GLN A 2 -36.25 5.73 9.40
N LEU A 3 -37.40 5.16 9.04
CA LEU A 3 -37.50 4.18 7.95
C LEU A 3 -37.06 4.78 6.59
N VAL A 4 -37.44 6.03 6.32
CA VAL A 4 -37.04 6.74 5.09
C VAL A 4 -35.53 6.95 5.07
N ASN A 5 -34.95 7.38 6.19
CA ASN A 5 -33.49 7.58 6.28
C ASN A 5 -32.72 6.27 6.08
N MET A 6 -33.19 5.16 6.67
CA MET A 6 -32.55 3.85 6.49
C MET A 6 -32.65 3.34 5.05
N ARG A 7 -33.79 3.55 4.37
CA ARG A 7 -33.93 3.21 2.94
C ARG A 7 -32.99 4.04 2.07
N ASN A 8 -32.90 5.36 2.31
CA ASN A 8 -31.96 6.21 1.57
C ASN A 8 -30.51 5.79 1.79
N GLN A 9 -30.14 5.45 3.02
CA GLN A 9 -28.80 4.98 3.34
C GLN A 9 -28.47 3.64 2.66
N LEU A 10 -29.44 2.72 2.59
CA LEU A 10 -29.29 1.46 1.86
C LEU A 10 -29.09 1.71 0.37
N THR A 11 -29.93 2.56 -0.24
CA THR A 11 -29.82 2.91 -1.66
C THR A 11 -28.45 3.52 -1.99
N LEU A 12 -27.97 4.46 -1.17
CA LEU A 12 -26.65 5.05 -1.35
C LEU A 12 -25.52 4.03 -1.19
N SER A 13 -25.65 3.08 -0.26
CA SER A 13 -24.67 2.03 -0.04
C SER A 13 -24.61 1.06 -1.22
N LEU A 14 -25.76 0.68 -1.79
CA LEU A 14 -25.84 -0.16 -2.98
C LEU A 14 -25.27 0.56 -4.20
N LEU A 15 -25.55 1.85 -4.38
CA LEU A 15 -24.99 2.65 -5.45
C LEU A 15 -23.46 2.74 -5.34
N ASN A 16 -22.93 3.00 -4.16
CA ASN A 16 -21.49 3.03 -3.94
C ASN A 16 -20.82 1.68 -4.27
N LEU A 17 -21.46 0.58 -3.86
CA LEU A 17 -20.95 -0.75 -4.15
C LEU A 17 -21.00 -1.07 -5.64
N ALA A 18 -22.07 -0.71 -6.33
CA ALA A 18 -22.21 -0.85 -7.78
C ALA A 18 -21.13 -0.05 -8.52
N GLN A 19 -20.85 1.18 -8.09
CA GLN A 19 -19.76 2.00 -8.63
C GLN A 19 -18.38 1.39 -8.39
N MET A 20 -18.12 0.84 -7.21
CA MET A 20 -16.86 0.14 -6.93
C MET A 20 -16.65 -1.12 -7.78
N LEU A 21 -17.75 -1.73 -8.24
CA LEU A 21 -17.75 -2.88 -9.15
C LEU A 21 -17.83 -2.49 -10.63
N GLU A 22 -17.79 -1.17 -10.93
CA GLU A 22 -17.89 -0.62 -12.30
C GLU A 22 -19.17 -1.04 -13.05
N LEU A 23 -20.27 -1.26 -12.31
CA LEU A 23 -21.55 -1.61 -12.90
C LEU A 23 -22.25 -0.37 -13.49
N PRO A 24 -22.97 -0.47 -14.59
CA PRO A 24 -23.61 0.66 -15.27
C PRO A 24 -24.76 1.31 -14.50
N GLY A 25 -25.26 0.68 -13.43
CA GLY A 25 -26.30 1.19 -12.55
C GLY A 25 -26.55 0.27 -11.36
N ALA A 26 -27.35 0.74 -10.40
CA ALA A 26 -27.71 -0.02 -9.21
C ALA A 26 -29.16 -0.57 -9.25
N ASP A 27 -29.92 -0.34 -10.33
CA ASP A 27 -31.35 -0.63 -10.37
C ASP A 27 -31.68 -2.12 -10.25
N ASP A 28 -30.84 -3.00 -10.80
CA ASP A 28 -30.96 -4.46 -10.71
C ASP A 28 -29.90 -5.10 -9.79
N PHE A 29 -29.19 -4.28 -9.00
CA PHE A 29 -28.12 -4.77 -8.13
C PHE A 29 -28.65 -5.08 -6.73
N ALA A 30 -28.57 -6.34 -6.33
CA ALA A 30 -28.93 -6.78 -4.99
C ALA A 30 -27.77 -7.56 -4.36
N VAL A 31 -27.56 -7.34 -3.08
CA VAL A 31 -26.57 -8.09 -2.29
C VAL A 31 -27.29 -9.27 -1.63
N ALA A 32 -26.78 -10.48 -1.86
CA ALA A 32 -27.25 -11.65 -1.14
C ALA A 32 -26.88 -11.51 0.36
N VAL A 33 -27.90 -11.54 1.23
CA VAL A 33 -27.66 -11.53 2.67
C VAL A 33 -27.22 -12.93 3.08
N PRO A 34 -25.95 -13.12 3.50
CA PRO A 34 -25.50 -14.43 3.94
C PRO A 34 -26.21 -14.81 5.24
N ALA A 35 -26.56 -16.10 5.38
CA ALA A 35 -27.03 -16.64 6.64
C ALA A 35 -25.83 -16.73 7.61
N ILE A 36 -25.60 -15.66 8.37
CA ILE A 36 -24.52 -15.61 9.36
C ILE A 36 -25.02 -16.25 10.66
N THR A 37 -24.52 -17.43 10.98
CA THR A 37 -24.67 -18.00 12.32
C THR A 37 -23.65 -17.35 13.24
N VAL A 38 -24.11 -16.48 14.15
CA VAL A 38 -23.24 -15.90 15.17
C VAL A 38 -22.89 -17.02 16.17
N ARG A 39 -21.61 -17.40 16.22
CA ARG A 39 -21.12 -18.30 17.26
C ARG A 39 -21.02 -17.54 18.57
N ASP A 40 -21.64 -18.07 19.62
CA ASP A 40 -21.56 -17.51 21.00
C ASP A 40 -20.26 -17.95 21.69
N GLU A 41 -19.18 -18.07 20.93
CA GLU A 41 -17.86 -18.38 21.46
C GLU A 41 -17.14 -17.08 21.76
N ALA A 42 -16.52 -17.02 22.92
CA ALA A 42 -15.63 -15.90 23.26
C ALA A 42 -14.57 -15.75 22.16
N VAL A 43 -14.21 -14.51 21.84
CA VAL A 43 -13.11 -14.26 20.89
C VAL A 43 -11.86 -14.90 21.49
N ASP A 44 -11.55 -16.13 21.05
CA ASP A 44 -10.37 -16.84 21.48
C ASP A 44 -9.13 -16.17 20.89
N GLY A 45 -8.19 -15.85 21.75
CA GLY A 45 -6.88 -15.36 21.34
C GLY A 45 -6.35 -14.26 22.25
N ASN A 46 -5.09 -14.38 22.60
CA ASN A 46 -4.34 -13.30 23.22
C ASN A 46 -3.85 -12.35 22.08
N PRO A 47 -4.16 -11.05 22.11
CA PRO A 47 -3.64 -10.09 21.14
C PRO A 47 -2.12 -10.16 20.93
N ALA A 48 -1.37 -10.49 21.97
CA ALA A 48 0.08 -10.66 21.87
C ALA A 48 0.47 -11.87 21.01
N ALA A 49 -0.20 -13.00 21.15
CA ALA A 49 0.08 -14.18 20.33
C ALA A 49 -0.29 -13.95 18.85
N ILE A 50 -1.40 -13.25 18.60
CA ILE A 50 -1.79 -12.84 17.24
C ILE A 50 -0.73 -11.92 16.64
N PHE A 51 -0.20 -10.99 17.44
CA PHE A 51 0.84 -10.06 16.98
C PHE A 51 2.13 -10.79 16.62
N GLU A 52 2.60 -11.77 17.39
CA GLU A 52 3.81 -12.55 17.09
C GLU A 52 3.73 -13.26 15.73
N ILE A 53 2.57 -13.77 15.37
CA ILE A 53 2.32 -14.39 14.05
C ILE A 53 2.26 -13.29 12.96
N ALA A 54 1.51 -12.22 13.23
CA ALA A 54 1.31 -11.14 12.29
C ALA A 54 2.62 -10.39 11.98
N GLU A 55 3.48 -10.17 12.97
CA GLU A 55 4.79 -9.53 12.78
C GLU A 55 5.65 -10.25 11.74
N LYS A 56 5.56 -11.58 11.67
CA LYS A 56 6.35 -12.41 10.73
C LYS A 56 5.71 -12.55 9.35
N THR A 57 4.39 -12.37 9.25
CA THR A 57 3.63 -12.69 8.04
C THR A 57 3.09 -11.46 7.31
N ARG A 58 2.95 -10.33 8.00
CA ARG A 58 2.33 -9.14 7.40
C ARG A 58 3.26 -8.42 6.42
N PRO A 59 2.79 -8.16 5.18
CA PRO A 59 3.60 -7.53 4.14
C PRO A 59 4.08 -6.12 4.52
N GLU A 60 3.31 -5.37 5.30
CA GLU A 60 3.68 -4.03 5.77
C GLU A 60 4.94 -4.05 6.66
N ILE A 61 5.12 -5.09 7.50
CA ILE A 61 6.32 -5.25 8.33
C ILE A 61 7.50 -5.63 7.45
N LEU A 62 7.33 -6.62 6.58
CA LEU A 62 8.37 -7.04 5.63
C LEU A 62 8.81 -5.88 4.74
N SER A 63 7.87 -5.06 4.26
CA SER A 63 8.19 -3.85 3.50
C SER A 63 9.04 -2.87 4.30
N ALA A 64 8.72 -2.62 5.58
CA ALA A 64 9.49 -1.73 6.43
C ALA A 64 10.89 -2.29 6.74
N GLU A 65 11.04 -3.61 6.91
CA GLU A 65 12.34 -4.28 7.08
C GLU A 65 13.21 -4.16 5.83
N TYR A 66 12.64 -4.36 4.64
CA TYR A 66 13.38 -4.17 3.39
C TYR A 66 13.75 -2.71 3.14
N LYS A 67 12.94 -1.74 3.56
CA LYS A 67 13.30 -0.32 3.52
C LYS A 67 14.47 -0.01 4.45
N LEU A 68 14.51 -0.60 5.65
CA LEU A 68 15.67 -0.48 6.53
C LEU A 68 16.93 -1.06 5.88
N LYS A 69 16.83 -2.25 5.30
CA LYS A 69 17.94 -2.88 4.58
C LYS A 69 18.40 -2.05 3.38
N SER A 70 17.48 -1.43 2.65
CA SER A 70 17.80 -0.48 1.57
C SER A 70 18.61 0.70 2.10
N ALA A 71 18.20 1.31 3.22
CA ALA A 71 18.94 2.42 3.82
C ALA A 71 20.37 2.01 4.29
N GLU A 72 20.56 0.76 4.70
CA GLU A 72 21.89 0.21 5.00
C GLU A 72 22.77 0.12 3.75
N TYR A 73 22.21 -0.29 2.61
CA TYR A 73 22.92 -0.27 1.34
C TYR A 73 23.20 1.15 0.84
N ASP A 74 22.29 2.12 1.07
CA ASP A 74 22.54 3.53 0.76
C ASP A 74 23.77 4.08 1.51
N LEU A 75 23.96 3.63 2.76
CA LEU A 75 25.19 3.94 3.50
C LEU A 75 26.43 3.31 2.86
N ALA A 76 26.32 2.08 2.37
CA ALA A 76 27.42 1.40 1.68
C ALA A 76 27.77 2.14 0.38
N ILE A 77 26.77 2.56 -0.39
CA ILE A 77 26.94 3.39 -1.60
C ILE A 77 27.61 4.73 -1.26
N ALA A 78 27.11 5.42 -0.22
CA ALA A 78 27.71 6.68 0.22
C ALA A 78 29.18 6.53 0.63
N LYS A 79 29.55 5.42 1.27
CA LYS A 79 30.96 5.10 1.59
C LYS A 79 31.77 4.79 0.33
N GLY A 80 31.19 4.11 -0.65
CA GLY A 80 31.80 3.81 -1.94
C GLY A 80 32.20 5.04 -2.75
N ASN A 81 31.51 6.17 -2.54
CA ASN A 81 31.86 7.46 -3.20
C ASN A 81 33.23 8.03 -2.78
N ARG A 82 33.91 7.43 -1.79
CA ARG A 82 35.31 7.73 -1.47
C ARG A 82 36.31 6.98 -2.36
N SER A 83 35.85 5.92 -3.02
CA SER A 83 36.72 5.06 -3.84
C SER A 83 36.91 5.61 -5.25
N PRO A 84 38.01 5.29 -5.91
CA PRO A 84 38.16 5.54 -7.33
C PRO A 84 37.06 4.90 -8.14
N ARG A 85 36.61 5.61 -9.19
CA ARG A 85 35.60 5.11 -10.14
C ARG A 85 36.25 4.88 -11.50
N LEU A 86 36.20 3.65 -11.95
CA LEU A 86 36.58 3.26 -13.30
C LEU A 86 35.32 3.14 -14.17
N SER A 87 35.32 3.83 -15.30
CA SER A 87 34.22 3.76 -16.27
C SER A 87 34.78 3.30 -17.63
N LEU A 88 34.02 2.45 -18.30
CA LEU A 88 34.24 2.02 -19.67
C LEU A 88 33.11 2.61 -20.52
N GLY A 89 33.48 3.36 -21.54
CA GLY A 89 32.56 3.91 -22.55
C GLY A 89 32.83 3.32 -23.91
N ALA A 90 31.79 2.90 -24.62
CA ALA A 90 31.84 2.60 -26.02
C ALA A 90 30.93 3.55 -26.77
N SER A 91 31.40 4.10 -27.89
CA SER A 91 30.62 4.98 -28.74
C SER A 91 30.70 4.54 -30.19
N MET A 92 29.59 4.71 -30.88
CA MET A 92 29.48 4.56 -32.32
C MET A 92 28.84 5.83 -32.86
N SER A 93 29.48 6.45 -33.81
CA SER A 93 28.98 7.69 -34.40
C SER A 93 29.18 7.70 -35.90
N THR A 94 28.28 8.34 -36.62
CA THR A 94 28.38 8.61 -38.02
C THR A 94 27.81 9.98 -38.30
N GLY A 95 28.09 10.56 -39.44
CA GLY A 95 27.60 11.88 -39.83
C GLY A 95 27.24 11.97 -41.30
N TYR A 96 26.21 12.75 -41.59
CA TYR A 96 25.77 13.08 -42.93
C TYR A 96 25.70 14.59 -43.11
N SER A 97 26.07 15.06 -44.30
CA SER A 97 25.86 16.44 -44.72
C SER A 97 25.43 16.45 -46.21
N ASP A 98 24.35 17.15 -46.49
CA ASP A 98 23.82 17.35 -47.86
C ASP A 98 24.75 18.17 -48.74
N LYS A 99 25.60 18.99 -48.15
CA LYS A 99 26.57 19.87 -48.82
C LYS A 99 27.91 19.21 -49.09
N ARG A 100 28.13 17.98 -48.65
CA ARG A 100 29.40 17.28 -48.84
C ARG A 100 29.49 16.73 -50.27
N LEU A 101 30.57 17.08 -50.96
CA LEU A 101 30.88 16.57 -52.30
C LEU A 101 31.97 15.51 -52.21
N LYS A 102 31.99 14.62 -53.19
CA LYS A 102 33.10 13.64 -53.36
C LYS A 102 34.40 14.41 -53.74
N PRO A 103 35.53 14.08 -53.10
CA PRO A 103 36.78 14.87 -53.29
C PRO A 103 37.34 14.89 -54.69
N VAL A 104 37.02 13.89 -55.51
CA VAL A 104 37.60 13.75 -56.87
C VAL A 104 36.62 14.15 -57.98
N THR A 105 35.32 13.80 -57.82
CA THR A 105 34.30 14.01 -58.86
C THR A 105 33.48 15.31 -58.64
N PHE A 106 33.56 15.91 -57.43
CA PHE A 106 32.75 17.06 -57.03
C PHE A 106 31.22 16.85 -57.12
N GLU A 107 30.83 15.54 -57.24
CA GLU A 107 29.42 15.13 -57.26
C GLU A 107 28.89 15.06 -55.82
N SER A 108 27.56 15.17 -55.68
CA SER A 108 26.87 15.00 -54.39
C SER A 108 27.24 13.63 -53.79
N TYR A 109 27.69 13.67 -52.50
CA TYR A 109 28.07 12.45 -51.79
C TYR A 109 26.83 11.76 -51.22
N PRO A 110 26.44 10.55 -51.75
CA PRO A 110 25.18 9.89 -51.33
C PRO A 110 25.13 9.59 -49.84
N PHE A 111 23.95 9.70 -49.27
CA PHE A 111 23.70 9.46 -47.84
C PHE A 111 24.31 8.13 -47.36
N ARG A 112 24.01 7.06 -48.07
CA ARG A 112 24.44 5.68 -47.69
C ARG A 112 25.98 5.55 -47.65
N GLU A 113 26.66 6.14 -48.59
CA GLU A 113 28.10 6.13 -48.64
C GLU A 113 28.68 6.99 -47.50
N GLN A 114 28.13 8.18 -47.24
CA GLN A 114 28.58 9.04 -46.13
C GLN A 114 28.38 8.34 -44.77
N VAL A 115 27.24 7.69 -44.55
CA VAL A 115 26.95 6.98 -43.30
C VAL A 115 27.94 5.84 -43.06
N SER A 116 28.30 5.12 -44.12
CA SER A 116 29.28 4.05 -44.03
C SER A 116 30.71 4.58 -43.81
N ASP A 117 31.11 5.58 -44.58
CA ASP A 117 32.49 6.07 -44.58
C ASP A 117 32.80 6.96 -43.36
N ASN A 118 31.78 7.55 -42.78
CA ASN A 118 31.92 8.34 -41.55
C ASN A 118 31.68 7.50 -40.27
N LEU A 119 31.50 6.21 -40.38
CA LEU A 119 31.28 5.36 -39.24
C LEU A 119 32.53 5.24 -38.38
N ASN A 120 32.45 5.77 -37.18
CA ASN A 120 33.51 5.77 -36.20
C ASN A 120 33.14 4.98 -34.96
N TYR A 121 34.07 4.17 -34.50
CA TYR A 121 33.94 3.45 -33.22
C TYR A 121 34.97 4.03 -32.24
N GLY A 122 34.50 4.31 -31.03
CA GLY A 122 35.35 4.77 -29.93
C GLY A 122 35.22 3.83 -28.72
N LEU A 123 36.34 3.48 -28.12
CA LEU A 123 36.40 2.80 -26.84
C LEU A 123 37.27 3.61 -25.91
N GLY A 124 36.76 3.95 -24.74
CA GLY A 124 37.44 4.80 -23.78
C GLY A 124 37.34 4.26 -22.36
N PHE A 125 38.47 4.32 -21.63
CA PHE A 125 38.52 4.11 -20.18
C PHE A 125 38.71 5.44 -19.48
N SER A 126 37.93 5.65 -18.41
CA SER A 126 38.04 6.84 -17.57
C SER A 126 38.18 6.42 -16.11
N LEU A 127 39.27 6.83 -15.46
CA LEU A 127 39.50 6.64 -14.03
C LEU A 127 39.38 7.96 -13.31
N ASN A 128 38.40 8.06 -12.41
CA ASN A 128 38.18 9.26 -11.58
C ASN A 128 38.55 8.92 -10.14
N ILE A 129 39.54 9.63 -9.57
CA ILE A 129 39.99 9.46 -8.18
C ILE A 129 39.66 10.75 -7.43
N PRO A 130 38.64 10.73 -6.53
CA PRO A 130 38.28 11.93 -5.75
C PRO A 130 39.33 12.18 -4.66
N ILE A 131 40.15 13.25 -4.82
CA ILE A 131 41.14 13.64 -3.82
C ILE A 131 40.51 14.60 -2.79
N PHE A 132 39.73 15.59 -3.26
CA PHE A 132 39.03 16.54 -2.43
C PHE A 132 37.66 16.89 -3.06
N ASN A 133 36.60 16.81 -2.25
CA ASN A 133 35.21 17.03 -2.70
C ASN A 133 34.43 17.99 -1.77
N GLY A 134 35.12 18.92 -1.08
CA GLY A 134 34.42 19.87 -0.18
C GLY A 134 33.58 19.22 0.92
N TRP A 135 33.99 18.08 1.44
CA TRP A 135 33.25 17.28 2.47
C TRP A 135 31.93 16.70 2.03
N GLN A 136 31.50 16.80 0.76
CA GLN A 136 30.24 16.31 0.27
C GLN A 136 30.04 14.81 0.58
N VAL A 137 31.05 13.97 0.36
CA VAL A 137 30.98 12.55 0.65
C VAL A 137 30.83 12.29 2.16
N ASN A 138 31.52 13.04 2.99
CA ASN A 138 31.39 12.89 4.46
C ASN A 138 29.98 13.28 4.94
N THR A 139 29.42 14.37 4.36
CA THR A 139 28.03 14.79 4.63
C THR A 139 27.05 13.74 4.14
N GLY A 140 27.25 13.19 2.95
CA GLY A 140 26.43 12.10 2.40
C GLY A 140 26.42 10.86 3.32
N ILE A 141 27.57 10.46 3.83
CA ILE A 141 27.69 9.33 4.80
C ILE A 141 26.93 9.63 6.09
N LYS A 142 27.04 10.87 6.61
CA LYS A 142 26.29 11.25 7.83
C LYS A 142 24.78 11.23 7.57
N ASN A 143 24.33 11.75 6.45
CA ASN A 143 22.93 11.76 6.06
C ASN A 143 22.39 10.31 5.87
N SER A 144 23.17 9.42 5.26
CA SER A 144 22.77 8.01 5.14
C SER A 144 22.66 7.31 6.49
N ARG A 145 23.52 7.65 7.47
CA ARG A 145 23.38 7.14 8.85
C ARG A 145 22.09 7.61 9.50
N LEU A 146 21.73 8.88 9.35
CA LEU A 146 20.46 9.41 9.83
C LEU A 146 19.28 8.76 9.10
N GLY A 147 19.43 8.43 7.81
CA GLY A 147 18.45 7.67 7.04
C GLY A 147 18.18 6.28 7.61
N ILE A 148 19.22 5.58 8.07
CA ILE A 148 19.09 4.27 8.75
C ILE A 148 18.29 4.44 10.05
N GLU A 149 18.65 5.42 10.89
CA GLU A 149 17.91 5.66 12.15
C GLU A 149 16.44 6.00 11.89
N ASN A 150 16.15 6.83 10.89
CA ASN A 150 14.78 7.11 10.45
C ASN A 150 14.02 5.84 10.02
N SER A 151 14.69 4.96 9.27
CA SER A 151 14.08 3.70 8.81
C SER A 151 13.83 2.73 9.96
N LYS A 152 14.71 2.70 10.97
CA LYS A 152 14.50 1.92 12.22
C LYS A 152 13.27 2.40 12.98
N TYR A 153 13.14 3.72 13.20
CA TYR A 153 11.98 4.27 13.88
C TYR A 153 10.68 4.06 13.07
N THR A 154 10.77 4.10 11.75
CA THR A 154 9.63 3.80 10.89
C THR A 154 9.18 2.34 11.04
N LEU A 155 10.12 1.39 11.06
CA LEU A 155 9.84 -0.02 11.30
C LEU A 155 9.20 -0.23 12.68
N GLU A 156 9.78 0.36 13.73
CA GLU A 156 9.24 0.28 15.09
C GLU A 156 7.82 0.86 15.19
N ASN A 157 7.59 2.01 14.56
CA ASN A 157 6.25 2.63 14.51
C ASN A 157 5.25 1.75 13.76
N THR A 158 5.66 1.12 12.65
CA THR A 158 4.81 0.19 11.90
C THR A 158 4.42 -1.02 12.76
N LYS A 159 5.36 -1.58 13.53
CA LYS A 159 5.09 -2.67 14.49
C LYS A 159 4.11 -2.22 15.58
N LYS A 160 4.33 -1.05 16.17
CA LYS A 160 3.42 -0.50 17.20
C LYS A 160 2.01 -0.26 16.65
N GLN A 161 1.91 0.25 15.42
CA GLN A 161 0.62 0.48 14.78
C GLN A 161 -0.11 -0.83 14.49
N LEU A 162 0.60 -1.87 14.03
CA LEU A 162 0.04 -3.20 13.84
C LEU A 162 -0.49 -3.77 15.16
N TYR A 163 0.29 -3.69 16.23
CA TYR A 163 -0.13 -4.14 17.55
C TYR A 163 -1.37 -3.42 18.05
N LYS A 164 -1.40 -2.09 17.91
CA LYS A 164 -2.58 -1.27 18.24
C LYS A 164 -3.82 -1.71 17.44
N ASN A 165 -3.67 -1.92 16.13
CA ASN A 165 -4.77 -2.34 15.27
C ASN A 165 -5.33 -3.71 15.69
N ILE A 166 -4.44 -4.64 16.07
CA ILE A 166 -4.85 -5.98 16.57
C ILE A 166 -5.61 -5.83 17.89
N GLN A 167 -5.10 -5.03 18.83
CA GLN A 167 -5.79 -4.79 20.11
C GLN A 167 -7.16 -4.14 19.90
N GLN A 168 -7.25 -3.17 18.99
CA GLN A 168 -8.49 -2.50 18.65
C GLN A 168 -9.50 -3.50 18.08
N ALA A 169 -9.10 -4.27 17.06
CA ALA A 169 -9.96 -5.26 16.43
C ALA A 169 -10.46 -6.33 17.43
N TYR A 170 -9.59 -6.77 18.33
CA TYR A 170 -9.94 -7.72 19.39
C TYR A 170 -10.99 -7.11 20.34
N THR A 171 -10.78 -5.88 20.79
CA THR A 171 -11.68 -5.18 21.69
C THR A 171 -13.04 -4.93 21.02
N ASP A 172 -13.03 -4.53 19.75
CA ASP A 172 -14.24 -4.28 18.96
C ASP A 172 -15.05 -5.57 18.77
N ALA A 173 -14.37 -6.69 18.46
CA ALA A 173 -15.03 -8.00 18.32
C ALA A 173 -15.66 -8.45 19.65
N ALA A 174 -14.92 -8.34 20.77
CA ALA A 174 -15.43 -8.68 22.09
C ALA A 174 -16.61 -7.77 22.52
N GLY A 175 -16.52 -6.48 22.17
CA GLY A 175 -17.62 -5.52 22.40
C GLY A 175 -18.85 -5.83 21.56
N ALA A 176 -18.68 -6.19 20.29
CA ALA A 176 -19.76 -6.57 19.39
C ALA A 176 -20.50 -7.81 19.88
N LEU A 177 -19.77 -8.85 20.33
CA LEU A 177 -20.36 -10.06 20.89
C LEU A 177 -21.20 -9.75 22.14
N LYS A 178 -20.68 -8.95 23.07
CA LYS A 178 -21.43 -8.54 24.26
C LYS A 178 -22.70 -7.77 23.89
N LYS A 179 -22.62 -6.87 22.91
CA LYS A 179 -23.75 -6.08 22.43
C LYS A 179 -24.79 -6.98 21.76
N PHE A 180 -24.36 -7.95 20.95
CA PHE A 180 -25.25 -8.93 20.34
C PHE A 180 -26.04 -9.71 21.41
N ASN A 181 -25.36 -10.29 22.42
CA ASN A 181 -25.96 -11.07 23.50
C ASN A 181 -26.93 -10.22 24.34
N ALA A 182 -26.57 -8.96 24.60
CA ALA A 182 -27.47 -8.04 25.31
C ALA A 182 -28.74 -7.73 24.49
N SER A 183 -28.58 -7.49 23.17
CA SER A 183 -29.70 -7.24 22.25
C SER A 183 -30.62 -8.47 22.14
N GLN A 184 -30.08 -9.67 22.07
CA GLN A 184 -30.84 -10.91 22.04
C GLN A 184 -31.70 -11.09 23.31
N LYS A 185 -31.11 -10.85 24.50
CA LYS A 185 -31.84 -10.86 25.76
C LYS A 185 -32.96 -9.79 25.80
N ALA A 186 -32.68 -8.61 25.28
CA ALA A 186 -33.67 -7.54 25.21
C ALA A 186 -34.87 -7.92 24.32
N VAL A 187 -34.61 -8.53 23.14
CA VAL A 187 -35.66 -9.04 22.25
C VAL A 187 -36.52 -10.07 22.97
N THR A 188 -35.91 -11.09 23.59
CA THR A 188 -36.66 -12.11 24.36
C THR A 188 -37.54 -11.51 25.45
N SER A 189 -37.01 -10.53 26.21
CA SER A 189 -37.78 -9.83 27.25
C SER A 189 -38.95 -9.03 26.68
N MET A 190 -38.74 -8.39 25.51
CA MET A 190 -39.79 -7.62 24.82
C MET A 190 -40.87 -8.55 24.25
N GLU A 191 -40.53 -9.71 23.72
CA GLU A 191 -41.48 -10.74 23.26
C GLU A 191 -42.33 -11.24 24.41
N GLU A 192 -41.74 -11.52 25.56
CA GLU A 192 -42.48 -11.90 26.77
C GLU A 192 -43.43 -10.79 27.24
N ALA A 193 -42.95 -9.57 27.31
CA ALA A 193 -43.76 -8.40 27.69
C ALA A 193 -44.94 -8.20 26.72
N PHE A 194 -44.71 -8.35 25.42
CA PHE A 194 -45.75 -8.28 24.40
C PHE A 194 -46.79 -9.40 24.61
N ARG A 195 -46.37 -10.64 24.83
CA ARG A 195 -47.29 -11.75 25.13
C ARG A 195 -48.13 -11.50 26.36
N TYR A 196 -47.56 -10.93 27.45
CA TYR A 196 -48.32 -10.56 28.63
C TYR A 196 -49.32 -9.43 28.33
N ALA A 197 -48.97 -8.45 27.53
CA ALA A 197 -49.88 -7.39 27.11
C ALA A 197 -51.06 -7.91 26.30
N GLU A 198 -50.81 -8.84 25.35
CA GLU A 198 -51.89 -9.54 24.58
C GLU A 198 -52.84 -10.30 25.50
N GLN A 199 -52.31 -11.05 26.45
CA GLN A 199 -53.14 -11.79 27.42
C GLN A 199 -54.03 -10.85 28.25
N LYS A 200 -53.46 -9.74 28.75
CA LYS A 200 -54.25 -8.75 29.52
C LYS A 200 -55.31 -8.06 28.67
N LEU A 201 -55.03 -7.78 27.40
CA LEU A 201 -56.00 -7.23 26.47
C LEU A 201 -57.16 -8.24 26.22
N GLY A 202 -56.82 -9.54 26.02
CA GLY A 202 -57.80 -10.59 25.79
C GLY A 202 -58.77 -10.82 26.95
N VAL A 203 -58.35 -10.53 28.20
CA VAL A 203 -59.20 -10.65 29.40
C VAL A 203 -59.81 -9.28 29.82
N GLY A 204 -59.66 -8.24 28.99
CA GLY A 204 -60.28 -6.92 29.24
C GLY A 204 -59.66 -6.12 30.39
N MET A 205 -58.45 -6.45 30.81
CA MET A 205 -57.72 -5.73 31.88
C MET A 205 -57.01 -4.47 31.44
N VAL A 206 -56.90 -4.21 30.13
CA VAL A 206 -56.26 -3.02 29.55
C VAL A 206 -57.08 -2.57 28.35
N THR A 207 -57.26 -1.28 28.19
CA THR A 207 -57.83 -0.66 26.98
C THR A 207 -56.73 -0.49 25.93
N ALA A 208 -57.08 -0.63 24.66
CA ALA A 208 -56.18 -0.42 23.52
C ALA A 208 -55.65 0.98 23.43
#